data_eece29424b8a6d20dbadbe6446b65271
#
_entry.id   eece29424b8a6d20dbadbe6446b65271
#
_cell.length_a   1.000
_cell.length_b   1.000
_cell.length_c   1.000
_cell.angle_alpha   90.00
_cell.angle_beta   90.00
_cell.angle_gamma   90.00
#
_symmetry.space_group_name_H-M   'P 1'
#
loop_
_entity.id
_entity.type
_entity.pdbx_description
1 polymer ?
#
loop_
_entity_poly.entity_id
_entity_poly.type
_entity_poly.pdbx_seq_one_letter_code
_entity_poly.pdbx_strand_id
1 'polypeptide(L)'
;MPQNPNQFDVDEQIDSPTGKEELSPEIKKIAITEEAPDEHVEKFHPDDWFQPEGELAIDVYQTDRDIVIQTAVAGVRTEELDIAIENDVVTIRGVRKNPNEQEEKEYFHQECFWGPFSRQVFLPEEIDVKNVDAAMKDGVLTLRLPKMEREKSKKVKIAKK
;
A
#
# COMPACT_ATOMS: atom_id res chain seq x y z
N MET A 1 59.46 20.27 21.22
CA MET A 1 58.66 19.12 20.75
C MET A 1 57.36 19.10 21.53
N PRO A 2 56.22 19.41 20.94
CA PRO A 2 54.95 19.39 21.65
C PRO A 2 54.34 17.96 21.62
N GLN A 3 53.84 17.57 22.75
CA GLN A 3 53.14 16.28 23.01
C GLN A 3 51.79 16.27 22.34
N ASN A 4 51.45 15.15 21.76
CA ASN A 4 50.17 14.86 21.12
C ASN A 4 49.14 14.40 22.17
N PRO A 5 47.99 15.09 22.36
CA PRO A 5 46.96 14.70 23.29
C PRO A 5 45.80 14.05 22.54
N ASN A 6 45.89 12.77 22.21
CA ASN A 6 44.71 11.96 21.80
C ASN A 6 44.98 10.49 22.14
N GLN A 7 44.77 10.20 23.41
CA GLN A 7 44.62 8.83 23.89
C GLN A 7 43.26 8.79 24.60
N PHE A 8 42.21 8.39 23.86
CA PHE A 8 40.94 8.07 24.44
C PHE A 8 40.99 6.61 24.91
N ASP A 9 41.02 6.42 26.21
CA ASP A 9 40.76 5.14 26.84
C ASP A 9 39.29 4.78 26.64
N VAL A 10 39.04 3.70 25.93
CA VAL A 10 37.72 3.08 25.78
C VAL A 10 37.67 1.84 26.64
N ASP A 11 37.34 2.04 27.92
CA ASP A 11 36.82 0.99 28.79
C ASP A 11 35.48 1.48 29.36
N GLU A 12 34.41 1.28 28.61
CA GLU A 12 33.07 1.37 29.16
C GLU A 12 32.30 0.12 28.77
N GLN A 13 32.19 -0.76 29.75
CA GLN A 13 31.34 -1.94 29.75
C GLN A 13 29.90 -1.51 29.46
N ILE A 14 29.41 -1.80 28.26
CA ILE A 14 27.99 -1.67 27.94
C ILE A 14 27.29 -2.92 28.42
N ASP A 15 26.69 -2.78 29.58
CA ASP A 15 25.71 -3.70 30.15
C ASP A 15 24.50 -3.78 29.21
N SER A 16 24.23 -4.98 28.71
CA SER A 16 23.13 -5.25 27.79
C SER A 16 21.84 -5.39 28.59
N PRO A 17 20.84 -4.52 28.42
CA PRO A 17 19.52 -4.80 28.94
C PRO A 17 18.83 -5.81 28.02
N THR A 18 18.71 -7.04 28.50
CA THR A 18 17.82 -8.05 27.97
C THR A 18 16.37 -7.62 28.27
N GLY A 19 15.79 -6.87 27.36
CA GLY A 19 14.38 -6.52 27.34
C GLY A 19 13.84 -6.80 25.96
N LYS A 20 13.25 -7.98 25.77
CA LYS A 20 12.39 -8.27 24.63
C LYS A 20 11.10 -7.47 24.79
N GLU A 21 11.08 -6.24 24.34
CA GLU A 21 9.86 -5.54 24.04
C GLU A 21 9.46 -5.91 22.62
N GLU A 22 8.54 -6.87 22.51
CA GLU A 22 7.77 -7.11 21.30
C GLU A 22 6.91 -5.86 21.02
N LEU A 23 7.47 -4.89 20.30
CA LEU A 23 6.69 -3.85 19.67
C LEU A 23 5.93 -4.49 18.50
N SER A 24 4.72 -5.00 18.79
CA SER A 24 3.74 -5.29 17.76
C SER A 24 3.38 -3.99 17.08
N PRO A 25 3.73 -3.77 15.80
CA PRO A 25 3.25 -2.60 15.09
C PRO A 25 1.73 -2.73 14.96
N GLU A 26 0.99 -1.73 15.43
CA GLU A 26 -0.46 -1.63 15.17
C GLU A 26 -0.67 -1.47 13.66
N ILE A 27 -0.87 -2.59 12.98
CA ILE A 27 -1.29 -2.64 11.59
C ILE A 27 -2.80 -2.39 11.60
N LYS A 28 -3.22 -1.19 11.21
CA LYS A 28 -4.63 -0.93 10.96
C LYS A 28 -5.05 -1.71 9.72
N LYS A 29 -5.85 -2.74 9.90
CA LYS A 29 -6.48 -3.50 8.81
C LYS A 29 -7.53 -2.63 8.14
N ILE A 30 -7.46 -2.51 6.84
CA ILE A 30 -8.48 -1.89 6.00
C ILE A 30 -9.50 -2.98 5.69
N ALA A 31 -10.76 -2.73 5.98
CA ALA A 31 -11.83 -3.66 5.63
C ALA A 31 -12.05 -3.60 4.11
N ILE A 32 -11.81 -4.70 3.44
CA ILE A 32 -12.22 -4.88 2.04
C ILE A 32 -13.66 -5.38 2.11
N THR A 33 -14.61 -4.52 1.79
CA THR A 33 -16.03 -4.83 1.84
C THR A 33 -16.46 -5.33 0.47
N GLU A 34 -17.00 -6.57 0.42
CA GLU A 34 -17.85 -7.04 -0.68
C GLU A 34 -19.26 -6.43 -0.48
N GLU A 35 -19.41 -5.14 -0.67
CA GLU A 35 -20.74 -4.54 -0.73
C GLU A 35 -21.16 -4.44 -2.19
N ALA A 36 -22.38 -4.95 -2.45
CA ALA A 36 -23.08 -4.71 -3.70
C ALA A 36 -23.15 -3.19 -3.96
N PRO A 37 -23.12 -2.74 -5.22
CA PRO A 37 -23.11 -1.32 -5.52
C PRO A 37 -24.35 -0.65 -4.89
N ASP A 38 -24.10 0.10 -3.82
CA ASP A 38 -25.10 0.96 -3.22
C ASP A 38 -25.44 2.04 -4.25
N GLU A 39 -26.73 2.19 -4.54
CA GLU A 39 -27.27 3.20 -5.47
C GLU A 39 -27.10 4.63 -4.89
N HIS A 40 -25.91 5.00 -4.44
CA HIS A 40 -25.53 6.38 -4.34
C HIS A 40 -25.07 6.85 -5.71
N VAL A 41 -26.05 7.16 -6.56
CA VAL A 41 -25.85 8.05 -7.69
C VAL A 41 -25.42 9.40 -7.12
N GLU A 42 -24.13 9.54 -6.84
CA GLU A 42 -23.53 10.84 -6.60
C GLU A 42 -23.89 11.70 -7.80
N LYS A 43 -24.56 12.84 -7.52
CA LYS A 43 -24.94 13.79 -8.55
C LYS A 43 -23.67 14.23 -9.25
N PHE A 44 -23.43 13.69 -10.42
CA PHE A 44 -22.34 14.10 -11.31
C PHE A 44 -22.48 15.61 -11.56
N HIS A 45 -21.56 16.38 -11.00
CA HIS A 45 -21.41 17.77 -11.38
C HIS A 45 -20.62 17.84 -12.70
N PRO A 46 -21.03 18.66 -13.67
CA PRO A 46 -20.30 18.82 -14.93
C PRO A 46 -18.82 19.22 -14.77
N ASP A 47 -18.48 19.83 -13.64
CA ASP A 47 -17.10 20.23 -13.30
C ASP A 47 -16.21 19.06 -12.87
N ASP A 48 -16.79 17.91 -12.52
CA ASP A 48 -16.03 16.70 -12.12
C ASP A 48 -15.30 16.04 -13.31
N TRP A 49 -15.73 16.34 -14.53
CA TRP A 49 -15.14 15.82 -15.77
C TRP A 49 -13.73 16.36 -16.07
N PHE A 50 -13.33 17.44 -15.42
CA PHE A 50 -12.08 18.16 -15.71
C PHE A 50 -11.13 18.24 -14.51
N GLN A 51 -11.43 17.58 -13.40
CA GLN A 51 -10.46 17.52 -12.32
C GLN A 51 -9.32 16.57 -12.73
N PRO A 52 -8.09 17.07 -12.79
CA PRO A 52 -6.96 16.20 -13.09
C PRO A 52 -6.82 15.16 -11.96
N GLU A 53 -7.00 13.90 -12.32
CA GLU A 53 -6.77 12.78 -11.39
C GLU A 53 -5.30 12.41 -11.43
N GLY A 54 -4.68 12.32 -10.24
CA GLY A 54 -3.31 11.90 -10.11
C GLY A 54 -3.14 10.41 -10.33
N GLU A 55 -2.08 10.01 -10.98
CA GLU A 55 -1.71 8.61 -11.09
C GLU A 55 -0.85 8.19 -9.90
N LEU A 56 -1.27 7.12 -9.20
CA LEU A 56 -0.54 6.59 -8.07
C LEU A 56 0.61 5.69 -8.54
N ALA A 57 1.84 6.01 -8.14
CA ALA A 57 2.99 5.15 -8.39
C ALA A 57 2.91 3.90 -7.51
N ILE A 58 3.11 2.73 -8.11
CA ILE A 58 2.99 1.44 -7.43
C ILE A 58 4.16 0.51 -7.77
N ASP A 59 4.49 -0.37 -6.84
CA ASP A 59 5.30 -1.55 -7.07
C ASP A 59 4.40 -2.79 -7.02
N VAL A 60 4.52 -3.66 -8.02
CA VAL A 60 3.81 -4.94 -8.08
C VAL A 60 4.83 -6.05 -8.23
N TYR A 61 4.81 -6.98 -7.28
CA TYR A 61 5.68 -8.15 -7.33
C TYR A 61 4.94 -9.40 -6.85
N GLN A 62 5.53 -10.55 -7.08
CA GLN A 62 4.96 -11.80 -6.62
C GLN A 62 5.94 -12.58 -5.74
N THR A 63 5.36 -13.34 -4.84
CA THR A 63 6.02 -14.39 -4.07
C THR A 63 5.53 -15.76 -4.56
N ASP A 64 5.95 -16.84 -3.90
CA ASP A 64 5.45 -18.18 -4.21
C ASP A 64 3.92 -18.29 -3.97
N ARG A 65 3.38 -17.52 -3.03
CA ARG A 65 1.98 -17.60 -2.58
C ARG A 65 1.13 -16.40 -2.93
N ASP A 66 1.72 -15.23 -3.01
CA ASP A 66 0.99 -13.96 -3.09
C ASP A 66 1.45 -13.13 -4.28
N ILE A 67 0.52 -12.33 -4.82
CA ILE A 67 0.82 -11.10 -5.53
C ILE A 67 0.78 -9.98 -4.50
N VAL A 68 1.77 -9.10 -4.52
CA VAL A 68 1.87 -7.98 -3.57
C VAL A 68 1.91 -6.67 -4.34
N ILE A 69 1.05 -5.73 -3.93
CA ILE A 69 1.03 -4.36 -4.44
C ILE A 69 1.46 -3.45 -3.29
N GLN A 70 2.46 -2.60 -3.54
CA GLN A 70 2.91 -1.59 -2.59
C GLN A 70 2.87 -0.21 -3.21
N THR A 71 2.47 0.79 -2.43
CA THR A 71 2.43 2.16 -2.88
C THR A 71 2.58 3.15 -1.72
N ALA A 72 3.24 4.27 -1.99
CA ALA A 72 3.34 5.36 -1.04
C ALA A 72 2.10 6.26 -1.14
N VAL A 73 1.31 6.26 -0.07
CA VAL A 73 0.07 7.07 0.06
C VAL A 73 0.19 8.07 1.21
N ALA A 74 1.39 8.59 1.43
CA ALA A 74 1.64 9.57 2.47
C ALA A 74 0.67 10.77 2.36
N GLY A 75 0.18 11.24 3.51
CA GLY A 75 -0.79 12.34 3.58
C GLY A 75 -2.24 11.93 3.33
N VAL A 76 -2.53 10.62 3.21
CA VAL A 76 -3.88 10.08 3.04
C VAL A 76 -4.26 9.27 4.27
N ARG A 77 -5.46 9.45 4.79
CA ARG A 77 -5.98 8.64 5.90
C ARG A 77 -6.55 7.34 5.36
N THR A 78 -6.55 6.31 6.18
CA THR A 78 -7.06 4.99 5.82
C THR A 78 -8.51 5.03 5.34
N GLU A 79 -9.33 5.90 5.95
CA GLU A 79 -10.74 6.10 5.65
C GLU A 79 -10.97 6.86 4.32
N GLU A 80 -9.92 7.44 3.76
CA GLU A 80 -9.94 8.17 2.48
C GLU A 80 -9.43 7.31 1.31
N LEU A 81 -9.12 6.03 1.58
CA LEU A 81 -8.73 5.06 0.58
C LEU A 81 -9.89 4.11 0.28
N ASP A 82 -10.17 3.94 -0.99
CA ASP A 82 -11.10 2.95 -1.53
C ASP A 82 -10.31 1.93 -2.37
N ILE A 83 -10.51 0.65 -2.09
CA ILE A 83 -9.83 -0.45 -2.78
C ILE A 83 -10.88 -1.44 -3.23
N ALA A 84 -11.08 -1.52 -4.54
CA ALA A 84 -11.99 -2.46 -5.17
C ALA A 84 -11.20 -3.54 -5.93
N ILE A 85 -11.70 -4.76 -5.86
CA ILE A 85 -11.16 -5.90 -6.62
C ILE A 85 -12.31 -6.48 -7.42
N GLU A 86 -12.24 -6.32 -8.73
CA GLU A 86 -13.25 -6.82 -9.65
C GLU A 86 -12.57 -7.69 -10.72
N ASN A 87 -12.96 -8.97 -10.75
CA ASN A 87 -12.33 -9.96 -11.62
C ASN A 87 -10.79 -9.97 -11.42
N ASP A 88 -10.03 -9.57 -12.46
CA ASP A 88 -8.58 -9.55 -12.46
C ASP A 88 -8.01 -8.13 -12.32
N VAL A 89 -8.82 -7.16 -11.86
CA VAL A 89 -8.42 -5.75 -11.73
C VAL A 89 -8.51 -5.31 -10.27
N VAL A 90 -7.42 -4.77 -9.76
CA VAL A 90 -7.38 -4.05 -8.47
C VAL A 90 -7.43 -2.57 -8.77
N THR A 91 -8.42 -1.87 -8.24
CA THR A 91 -8.55 -0.42 -8.34
C THR A 91 -8.30 0.20 -6.97
N ILE A 92 -7.34 1.11 -6.89
CA ILE A 92 -7.01 1.88 -5.69
C ILE A 92 -7.37 3.33 -5.97
N ARG A 93 -8.21 3.92 -5.13
CA ARG A 93 -8.63 5.34 -5.23
C ARG A 93 -8.46 6.04 -3.90
N GLY A 94 -8.28 7.34 -3.95
CA GLY A 94 -8.22 8.16 -2.75
C GLY A 94 -8.11 9.65 -3.07
N VAL A 95 -8.11 10.44 -2.01
CA VAL A 95 -7.93 11.89 -2.12
C VAL A 95 -6.82 12.33 -1.18
N ARG A 96 -5.79 12.99 -1.73
CA ARG A 96 -4.71 13.60 -0.94
C ARG A 96 -5.02 15.07 -0.72
N LYS A 97 -5.41 15.43 0.48
CA LYS A 97 -5.74 16.81 0.84
C LYS A 97 -4.49 17.61 1.17
N ASN A 98 -4.43 18.83 0.66
CA ASN A 98 -3.37 19.76 1.08
C ASN A 98 -3.66 20.26 2.50
N PRO A 99 -2.79 20.00 3.49
CA PRO A 99 -3.04 20.42 4.88
C PRO A 99 -3.11 21.93 5.06
N ASN A 100 -2.52 22.70 4.15
CA ASN A 100 -2.43 24.14 4.20
C ASN A 100 -3.18 24.80 3.03
N GLU A 101 -4.29 24.24 2.57
CA GLU A 101 -5.04 24.74 1.42
C GLU A 101 -5.58 26.15 1.62
N GLN A 102 -5.94 26.50 2.86
CA GLN A 102 -6.56 27.78 3.21
C GLN A 102 -5.57 28.95 3.35
N GLU A 103 -4.27 28.69 3.30
CA GLU A 103 -3.26 29.73 3.42
C GLU A 103 -3.01 30.38 2.07
N GLU A 104 -3.01 31.75 2.04
CA GLU A 104 -2.50 32.48 0.87
C GLU A 104 -0.99 32.24 0.78
N LYS A 105 -0.54 31.67 -0.35
CA LYS A 105 0.86 31.33 -0.57
C LYS A 105 1.26 31.47 -2.02
N GLU A 106 2.49 31.89 -2.22
CA GLU A 106 3.14 31.93 -3.52
C GLU A 106 4.15 30.78 -3.59
N TYR A 107 3.99 29.91 -4.59
CA TYR A 107 4.87 28.75 -4.76
C TYR A 107 6.07 29.12 -5.62
N PHE A 108 7.27 28.87 -5.13
CA PHE A 108 8.47 28.85 -5.97
C PHE A 108 8.54 27.56 -6.80
N HIS A 109 8.12 26.43 -6.20
CA HIS A 109 7.97 25.13 -6.85
C HIS A 109 6.76 24.41 -6.27
N GLN A 110 5.96 23.80 -7.14
CA GLN A 110 4.82 22.98 -6.76
C GLN A 110 4.84 21.69 -7.58
N GLU A 111 5.35 20.62 -7.02
CA GLU A 111 5.48 19.30 -7.66
C GLU A 111 4.64 18.24 -6.96
N CYS A 112 4.23 18.47 -5.70
CA CYS A 112 3.36 17.55 -4.99
C CYS A 112 1.96 17.58 -5.59
N PHE A 113 1.41 16.40 -5.87
CA PHE A 113 0.03 16.30 -6.31
C PHE A 113 -0.91 16.28 -5.09
N TRP A 114 -1.87 17.18 -5.09
CA TRP A 114 -2.98 17.27 -4.13
C TRP A 114 -4.29 17.13 -4.90
N GLY A 115 -5.18 16.29 -4.40
CA GLY A 115 -6.45 16.00 -5.06
C GLY A 115 -6.75 14.52 -5.16
N PRO A 116 -7.77 14.14 -5.95
CA PRO A 116 -8.12 12.76 -6.21
C PRO A 116 -7.02 12.04 -7.00
N PHE A 117 -6.81 10.79 -6.68
CA PHE A 117 -5.90 9.91 -7.42
C PHE A 117 -6.50 8.53 -7.56
N SER A 118 -6.11 7.84 -8.62
CA SER A 118 -6.45 6.44 -8.82
C SER A 118 -5.31 5.63 -9.43
N ARG A 119 -5.42 4.31 -9.29
CA ARG A 119 -4.58 3.34 -9.96
C ARG A 119 -5.33 2.07 -10.23
N GLN A 120 -5.27 1.58 -11.45
CA GLN A 120 -5.75 0.25 -11.82
C GLN A 120 -4.57 -0.68 -12.09
N VAL A 121 -4.67 -1.90 -11.57
CA VAL A 121 -3.66 -2.94 -11.69
C VAL A 121 -4.31 -4.20 -12.23
N PHE A 122 -3.88 -4.65 -13.41
CA PHE A 122 -4.29 -5.93 -13.95
C PHE A 122 -3.45 -7.04 -13.33
N LEU A 123 -4.11 -8.01 -12.71
CA LEU A 123 -3.43 -9.13 -12.07
C LEU A 123 -3.04 -10.18 -13.14
N PRO A 124 -1.82 -10.73 -13.08
CA PRO A 124 -1.36 -11.73 -14.02
C PRO A 124 -1.92 -13.13 -13.76
N GLU A 125 -2.48 -13.37 -12.56
CA GLU A 125 -2.99 -14.66 -12.11
C GLU A 125 -4.26 -14.45 -11.27
N GLU A 126 -5.10 -15.49 -11.21
CA GLU A 126 -6.29 -15.52 -10.34
C GLU A 126 -5.89 -15.52 -8.86
N ILE A 127 -6.63 -14.78 -8.07
CA ILE A 127 -6.41 -14.62 -6.63
C ILE A 127 -7.58 -15.13 -5.81
N ASP A 128 -7.32 -15.48 -4.57
CA ASP A 128 -8.36 -15.76 -3.57
C ASP A 128 -8.81 -14.45 -2.90
N VAL A 129 -9.86 -13.85 -3.45
CA VAL A 129 -10.39 -12.55 -2.99
C VAL A 129 -10.80 -12.59 -1.52
N LYS A 130 -11.21 -13.76 -0.99
CA LYS A 130 -11.66 -13.89 0.42
C LYS A 130 -10.53 -13.75 1.43
N ASN A 131 -9.30 -14.01 1.02
CA ASN A 131 -8.12 -13.98 1.86
C ASN A 131 -7.18 -12.81 1.54
N VAL A 132 -7.68 -11.80 0.84
CA VAL A 132 -6.92 -10.57 0.58
C VAL A 132 -6.70 -9.81 1.89
N ASP A 133 -5.48 -9.32 2.09
CA ASP A 133 -5.09 -8.51 3.24
C ASP A 133 -4.57 -7.15 2.77
N ALA A 134 -5.04 -6.09 3.42
CA ALA A 134 -4.62 -4.72 3.16
C ALA A 134 -4.10 -4.08 4.45
N ALA A 135 -2.90 -3.54 4.42
CA ALA A 135 -2.28 -2.89 5.56
C ALA A 135 -1.66 -1.56 5.16
N MET A 136 -1.82 -0.57 6.03
CA MET A 136 -1.17 0.74 5.89
C MET A 136 -0.26 0.99 7.08
N LYS A 137 1.01 1.27 6.78
CA LYS A 137 2.02 1.59 7.79
C LYS A 137 2.93 2.70 7.28
N ASP A 138 3.14 3.72 8.10
CA ASP A 138 4.06 4.83 7.82
C ASP A 138 3.82 5.49 6.44
N GLY A 139 2.54 5.58 6.02
CA GLY A 139 2.14 6.14 4.72
C GLY A 139 2.41 5.22 3.53
N VAL A 140 2.70 3.94 3.76
CA VAL A 140 2.83 2.92 2.72
C VAL A 140 1.67 1.94 2.82
N LEU A 141 0.90 1.83 1.75
CA LEU A 141 -0.13 0.82 1.57
C LEU A 141 0.51 -0.46 1.03
N THR A 142 0.19 -1.59 1.62
CA THR A 142 0.59 -2.92 1.15
C THR A 142 -0.65 -3.79 1.01
N LEU A 143 -0.93 -4.28 -0.19
CA LEU A 143 -1.95 -5.27 -0.47
C LEU A 143 -1.29 -6.62 -0.69
N ARG A 144 -1.76 -7.65 0.01
CA ARG A 144 -1.37 -9.04 -0.20
C ARG A 144 -2.55 -9.80 -0.79
N LEU A 145 -2.35 -10.33 -1.97
CA LEU A 145 -3.37 -10.98 -2.78
C LEU A 145 -2.95 -12.47 -2.94
N PRO A 146 -3.47 -13.38 -2.11
CA PRO A 146 -3.13 -14.80 -2.22
C PRO A 146 -3.53 -15.35 -3.58
N LYS A 147 -2.62 -16.07 -4.24
CA LYS A 147 -2.90 -16.74 -5.51
C LYS A 147 -3.84 -17.91 -5.28
N MET A 148 -4.78 -18.13 -6.21
CA MET A 148 -5.56 -19.35 -6.19
C MET A 148 -4.66 -20.56 -6.39
N GLU A 149 -4.75 -21.55 -5.48
CA GLU A 149 -4.04 -22.81 -5.65
C GLU A 149 -4.61 -23.52 -6.90
N ARG A 150 -3.87 -23.46 -8.00
CA ARG A 150 -4.15 -24.34 -9.14
C ARG A 150 -3.78 -25.76 -8.73
N GLU A 151 -4.73 -26.69 -8.76
CA GLU A 151 -4.42 -28.11 -8.58
C GLU A 151 -3.27 -28.49 -9.50
N LYS A 152 -2.15 -28.92 -8.88
CA LYS A 152 -0.99 -29.40 -9.63
C LYS A 152 -1.44 -30.51 -10.55
N SER A 153 -1.23 -30.38 -11.85
CA SER A 153 -1.64 -31.33 -12.89
C SER A 153 -1.39 -32.79 -12.48
N LYS A 154 -2.46 -33.56 -12.37
CA LYS A 154 -2.38 -34.98 -12.05
C LYS A 154 -1.92 -35.74 -13.29
N LYS A 155 -0.73 -36.33 -13.27
CA LYS A 155 -0.29 -37.25 -14.36
C LYS A 155 -1.18 -38.49 -14.36
N VAL A 156 -1.98 -38.66 -15.39
CA VAL A 156 -2.80 -39.88 -15.59
C VAL A 156 -1.90 -40.93 -16.22
N LYS A 157 -1.73 -42.07 -15.52
CA LYS A 157 -1.06 -43.25 -16.09
C LYS A 157 -2.10 -44.01 -16.95
N ILE A 158 -1.81 -44.15 -18.21
CA ILE A 158 -2.59 -44.99 -19.12
C ILE A 158 -2.22 -46.46 -18.83
N ALA A 159 -3.19 -47.24 -18.36
CA ALA A 159 -3.02 -48.66 -18.21
C ALA A 159 -3.13 -49.33 -19.61
N LYS A 160 -2.11 -50.09 -20.03
CA LYS A 160 -2.22 -50.96 -21.22
C LYS A 160 -3.17 -52.11 -20.89
N LYS A 161 -4.22 -52.27 -21.66
CA LYS A 161 -5.04 -53.50 -21.69
C LYS A 161 -4.37 -54.58 -22.47
#